data_1274a9cceee81f15d642f0aff28b36c8
#
_entry.id   1274a9cceee81f15d642f0aff28b36c8
#
_cell.length_a   1.000
_cell.length_b   1.000
_cell.length_c   1.000
_cell.angle_alpha   90.00
_cell.angle_beta   90.00
_cell.angle_gamma   90.00
#
_symmetry.space_group_name_H-M   'P 1'
#
loop_
_entity.id
_entity.type
_entity.pdbx_description
1 polymer ?
#
loop_
_entity_poly.entity_id
_entity_poly.type
_entity_poly.pdbx_seq_one_letter_code
_entity_poly.pdbx_strand_id
1 'polypeptide(L)'
;MLCEDFAPEFTRQYPDFPWSGVQDKIFAMFKSLFEGATKLAPPAGIGHNPQSRAMYASDLMLEWQTDSSGKKIMVPKILEVNWGPDCKRACEFYPEYFDNVFSTLFLGEEEGQNVQLL
;
A
#
# COMPACT_ATOMS: atom_id res chain seq x y z
N MET A 1 -12.76 9.53 -5.34
CA MET A 1 -13.31 8.21 -5.72
C MET A 1 -12.83 7.21 -4.69
N LEU A 2 -13.70 6.40 -4.15
CA LEU A 2 -13.34 5.32 -3.24
C LEU A 2 -12.65 4.18 -4.00
N CYS A 3 -11.86 3.37 -3.31
CA CYS A 3 -11.18 2.23 -3.93
C CYS A 3 -12.17 1.20 -4.49
N GLU A 4 -13.29 0.99 -3.80
CA GLU A 4 -14.39 0.11 -4.22
C GLU A 4 -15.07 0.55 -5.53
N ASP A 5 -15.10 1.86 -5.81
CA ASP A 5 -15.59 2.39 -7.07
C ASP A 5 -14.50 2.37 -8.16
N PHE A 6 -13.26 2.63 -7.75
CA PHE A 6 -12.12 2.72 -8.66
C PHE A 6 -11.75 1.36 -9.26
N ALA A 7 -11.69 0.31 -8.45
CA ALA A 7 -11.21 -0.99 -8.90
C ALA A 7 -12.05 -1.62 -10.02
N PRO A 8 -13.40 -1.60 -9.96
CA PRO A 8 -14.24 -2.06 -11.07
C PRO A 8 -14.09 -1.19 -12.32
N GLU A 9 -14.03 0.12 -12.18
CA GLU A 9 -13.89 1.05 -13.30
C GLU A 9 -12.53 0.90 -13.98
N PHE A 10 -11.46 0.76 -13.19
CA PHE A 10 -10.14 0.47 -13.72
C PHE A 10 -10.10 -0.84 -14.53
N THR A 11 -10.66 -1.91 -13.98
CA THR A 11 -10.71 -3.22 -14.65
C THR A 11 -11.57 -3.16 -15.93
N ARG A 12 -12.64 -2.37 -15.92
CA ARG A 12 -13.47 -2.14 -17.11
C ARG A 12 -12.69 -1.41 -18.22
N GLN A 13 -11.86 -0.43 -17.84
CA GLN A 13 -11.04 0.34 -18.78
C GLN A 13 -9.84 -0.46 -19.30
N TYR A 14 -9.27 -1.32 -18.45
CA TYR A 14 -8.08 -2.12 -18.75
C TYR A 14 -8.33 -3.61 -18.46
N PRO A 15 -9.14 -4.30 -19.29
CA PRO A 15 -9.56 -5.69 -19.01
C PRO A 15 -8.38 -6.69 -18.98
N ASP A 16 -7.31 -6.41 -19.72
CA ASP A 16 -6.09 -7.24 -19.70
C ASP A 16 -5.22 -7.02 -18.45
N PHE A 17 -5.56 -6.02 -17.62
CA PHE A 17 -4.83 -5.64 -16.42
C PHE A 17 -5.80 -5.44 -15.25
N PRO A 18 -6.44 -6.50 -14.75
CA PRO A 18 -7.39 -6.39 -13.65
C PRO A 18 -6.73 -5.76 -12.42
N TRP A 19 -7.49 -4.92 -11.70
CA TRP A 19 -6.97 -4.18 -10.55
C TRP A 19 -6.30 -5.08 -9.51
N SER A 20 -6.82 -6.28 -9.26
CA SER A 20 -6.22 -7.23 -8.32
C SER A 20 -4.75 -7.55 -8.67
N GLY A 21 -4.43 -7.77 -9.95
CA GLY A 21 -3.06 -8.02 -10.37
C GLY A 21 -2.13 -6.80 -10.27
N VAL A 22 -2.69 -5.58 -10.34
CA VAL A 22 -1.94 -4.35 -10.07
C VAL A 22 -1.72 -4.21 -8.56
N GLN A 23 -2.73 -4.50 -7.76
CA GLN A 23 -2.68 -4.45 -6.29
C GLN A 23 -1.64 -5.43 -5.72
N ASP A 24 -1.55 -6.65 -6.25
CA ASP A 24 -0.52 -7.61 -5.87
C ASP A 24 0.90 -7.07 -6.10
N LYS A 25 1.12 -6.37 -7.21
CA LYS A 25 2.40 -5.72 -7.49
C LYS A 25 2.69 -4.55 -6.55
N ILE A 26 1.67 -3.80 -6.16
CA ILE A 26 1.78 -2.73 -5.15
C ILE A 26 2.22 -3.32 -3.82
N PHE A 27 1.59 -4.39 -3.37
CA PHE A 27 1.96 -5.06 -2.12
C PHE A 27 3.37 -5.64 -2.17
N ALA A 28 3.75 -6.30 -3.26
CA ALA A 28 5.11 -6.81 -3.44
C ALA A 28 6.15 -5.68 -3.43
N MET A 29 5.82 -4.54 -4.01
CA MET A 29 6.69 -3.35 -4.01
C MET A 29 6.88 -2.80 -2.59
N PHE A 30 5.82 -2.67 -1.79
CA PHE A 30 5.91 -2.23 -0.40
C PHE A 30 6.68 -3.23 0.46
N LYS A 31 6.43 -4.52 0.29
CA LYS A 31 7.22 -5.55 0.97
C LYS A 31 8.70 -5.36 0.72
N SER A 32 9.11 -5.24 -0.54
CA SER A 32 10.52 -5.02 -0.91
C SER A 32 11.08 -3.71 -0.34
N LEU A 33 10.28 -2.63 -0.30
CA LEU A 33 10.67 -1.37 0.29
C LEU A 33 10.99 -1.52 1.78
N PHE A 34 10.10 -2.12 2.55
CA PHE A 34 10.29 -2.28 3.99
C PHE A 34 11.34 -3.32 4.35
N GLU A 35 11.48 -4.40 3.59
CA GLU A 35 12.61 -5.33 3.71
C GLU A 35 13.94 -4.59 3.50
N GLY A 36 14.02 -3.73 2.49
CA GLY A 36 15.20 -2.90 2.25
C GLY A 36 15.47 -1.90 3.38
N ALA A 37 14.43 -1.20 3.85
CA ALA A 37 14.54 -0.20 4.91
C ALA A 37 14.93 -0.79 6.27
N THR A 38 14.60 -2.04 6.52
CA THR A 38 14.89 -2.74 7.79
C THR A 38 16.16 -3.60 7.73
N LYS A 39 16.81 -3.67 6.57
CA LYS A 39 18.00 -4.52 6.36
C LYS A 39 19.21 -4.09 7.19
N LEU A 40 19.35 -2.78 7.44
CA LEU A 40 20.43 -2.21 8.21
C LEU A 40 19.89 -1.69 9.55
N ALA A 41 20.78 -1.73 10.56
CA ALA A 41 20.45 -1.12 11.86
C ALA A 41 20.45 0.43 11.76
N PRO A 42 19.76 1.14 12.66
CA PRO A 42 19.85 2.59 12.77
C PRO A 42 21.31 3.06 12.95
N PRO A 43 21.68 4.23 12.43
CA PRO A 43 20.84 5.22 11.75
C PRO A 43 20.62 4.96 10.25
N ALA A 44 21.23 3.93 9.68
CA ALA A 44 21.19 3.65 8.25
C ALA A 44 19.89 2.95 7.81
N GLY A 45 19.14 2.36 8.75
CA GLY A 45 17.85 1.69 8.51
C GLY A 45 16.89 1.88 9.66
N ILE A 46 15.70 1.28 9.53
CA ILE A 46 14.65 1.29 10.54
C ILE A 46 14.90 0.16 11.54
N GLY A 47 15.04 0.51 12.82
CA GLY A 47 15.25 -0.46 13.88
C GLY A 47 13.95 -1.10 14.37
N HIS A 48 14.05 -2.35 14.78
CA HIS A 48 12.95 -3.02 15.46
C HIS A 48 12.79 -2.46 16.88
N ASN A 49 11.57 -2.06 17.22
CA ASN A 49 11.16 -1.70 18.56
C ASN A 49 9.76 -2.25 18.83
N PRO A 50 9.60 -3.20 19.77
CA PRO A 50 8.30 -3.85 20.02
C PRO A 50 7.22 -2.90 20.55
N GLN A 51 7.62 -1.75 21.09
CA GLN A 51 6.70 -0.74 21.61
C GLN A 51 6.36 0.36 20.59
N SER A 52 7.03 0.39 19.45
CA SER A 52 6.82 1.41 18.42
C SER A 52 5.89 0.91 17.34
N ARG A 53 5.02 1.80 16.90
CA ARG A 53 4.16 1.64 15.72
C ARG A 53 4.27 2.91 14.89
N ALA A 54 4.21 2.77 13.60
CA ALA A 54 4.28 3.90 12.69
C ALA A 54 3.28 3.72 11.54
N MET A 55 2.72 4.83 11.11
CA MET A 55 1.88 4.89 9.92
C MET A 55 2.58 5.75 8.87
N TYR A 56 2.54 5.29 7.65
CA TYR A 56 3.05 5.99 6.49
C TYR A 56 1.95 6.10 5.43
N ALA A 57 1.94 7.21 4.71
CA ALA A 57 1.20 7.32 3.46
C ALA A 57 2.18 7.28 2.29
N SER A 58 1.78 6.66 1.21
CA SER A 58 2.59 6.61 0.01
C SER A 58 1.79 7.04 -1.20
N ASP A 59 2.37 7.93 -1.98
CA ASP A 59 1.84 8.33 -3.27
C ASP A 59 2.43 7.43 -4.35
N LEU A 60 1.53 6.93 -5.21
CA LEU A 60 1.86 5.98 -6.25
C LEU A 60 1.45 6.51 -7.62
N MET A 61 2.20 6.10 -8.64
CA MET A 61 1.78 6.16 -10.03
C MET A 61 1.85 4.80 -10.69
N LEU A 62 1.04 4.61 -11.72
CA LEU A 62 1.11 3.44 -12.58
C LEU A 62 1.77 3.84 -13.90
N GLU A 63 2.81 3.11 -14.26
CA GLU A 63 3.58 3.34 -15.48
C GLU A 63 3.36 2.19 -16.48
N TRP A 64 3.17 2.55 -17.75
CA TRP A 64 3.24 1.59 -18.83
C TRP A 64 4.68 1.30 -19.20
N GLN A 65 5.04 0.04 -19.14
CA GLN A 65 6.33 -0.45 -19.60
C GLN A 65 6.14 -1.54 -20.67
N THR A 66 7.22 -1.87 -21.37
CA THR A 66 7.27 -3.00 -22.28
C THR A 66 8.27 -4.01 -21.73
N ASP A 67 7.85 -5.25 -21.54
CA ASP A 67 8.75 -6.30 -21.09
C ASP A 67 9.70 -6.77 -22.20
N SER A 68 10.61 -7.69 -21.86
CA SER A 68 11.59 -8.24 -22.80
C SER A 68 10.98 -9.00 -23.97
N SER A 69 9.71 -9.39 -23.88
CA SER A 69 8.96 -10.05 -24.96
C SER A 69 8.20 -9.07 -25.88
N GLY A 70 8.26 -7.77 -25.58
CA GLY A 70 7.51 -6.72 -26.29
C GLY A 70 6.07 -6.55 -25.82
N LYS A 71 5.65 -7.23 -24.74
CA LYS A 71 4.31 -7.11 -24.17
C LYS A 71 4.23 -5.89 -23.24
N LYS A 72 3.13 -5.13 -23.37
CA LYS A 72 2.82 -4.06 -22.41
C LYS A 72 2.54 -4.64 -21.03
N ILE A 73 3.12 -4.03 -20.02
CA ILE A 73 2.89 -4.33 -18.61
C ILE A 73 2.63 -3.03 -17.85
N MET A 74 1.84 -3.12 -16.79
CA MET A 74 1.60 -2.01 -15.87
C MET A 74 2.42 -2.24 -14.61
N VAL A 75 3.20 -1.22 -14.24
CA VAL A 75 4.16 -1.27 -13.13
C VAL A 75 3.86 -0.14 -12.15
N PRO A 76 3.58 -0.43 -10.87
CA PRO A 76 3.46 0.61 -9.86
C PRO A 76 4.82 1.23 -9.56
N LYS A 77 4.81 2.54 -9.30
CA LYS A 77 5.97 3.34 -8.91
C LYS A 77 5.64 4.13 -7.66
N ILE A 78 6.52 4.09 -6.67
CA ILE A 78 6.43 4.96 -5.50
C ILE A 78 6.96 6.34 -5.91
N LEU A 79 6.16 7.37 -5.65
CA LEU A 79 6.58 8.76 -5.80
C LEU A 79 7.21 9.25 -4.50
N GLU A 80 6.51 9.05 -3.40
CA GLU A 80 6.99 9.43 -2.07
C GLU A 80 6.37 8.55 -0.98
N VAL A 81 7.03 8.52 0.16
CA VAL A 81 6.52 7.90 1.39
C VAL A 81 6.58 8.96 2.48
N ASN A 82 5.42 9.33 2.99
CA ASN A 82 5.27 10.38 3.98
C ASN A 82 5.07 9.81 5.38
N TRP A 83 5.79 10.37 6.33
CA TRP A 83 5.53 10.16 7.74
C TRP A 83 4.28 10.96 8.15
N GLY A 84 3.31 10.28 8.72
CA GLY A 84 2.06 10.89 9.15
C GLY A 84 1.07 11.10 8.00
N PRO A 85 0.24 10.09 7.70
CA PRO A 85 -0.82 10.19 6.72
C PRO A 85 -1.86 11.26 7.08
N ASP A 86 -2.59 11.79 6.09
CA ASP A 86 -3.75 12.66 6.31
C ASP A 86 -4.91 11.83 6.86
N CYS A 87 -4.85 11.59 8.18
CA CYS A 87 -5.86 10.79 8.88
C CYS A 87 -7.24 11.47 8.86
N LYS A 88 -7.31 12.80 8.81
CA LYS A 88 -8.58 13.50 8.73
C LYS A 88 -9.29 13.15 7.43
N ARG A 89 -8.57 13.24 6.32
CA ARG A 89 -9.10 12.87 5.00
C ARG A 89 -9.44 11.39 4.92
N ALA A 90 -8.64 10.52 5.52
CA ALA A 90 -8.93 9.10 5.58
C ALA A 90 -10.28 8.82 6.28
N CYS A 91 -10.55 9.49 7.42
CA CYS A 91 -11.82 9.36 8.14
C CYS A 91 -13.03 9.94 7.38
N GLU A 92 -12.83 10.92 6.50
CA GLU A 92 -13.90 11.45 5.64
C GLU A 92 -14.40 10.37 4.65
N PHE A 93 -13.50 9.52 4.18
CA PHE A 93 -13.84 8.41 3.27
C PHE A 93 -14.18 7.11 4.01
N TYR A 94 -13.51 6.85 5.11
CA TYR A 94 -13.63 5.63 5.92
C TYR A 94 -13.80 6.02 7.39
N PRO A 95 -15.05 6.21 7.88
CA PRO A 95 -15.30 6.65 9.26
C PRO A 95 -14.67 5.75 10.33
N GLU A 96 -14.55 4.45 10.06
CA GLU A 96 -13.96 3.45 10.95
C GLU A 96 -12.43 3.33 10.80
N TYR A 97 -11.79 4.28 10.10
CA TYR A 97 -10.35 4.22 9.80
C TYR A 97 -9.49 4.05 11.06
N PHE A 98 -9.74 4.85 12.11
CA PHE A 98 -8.96 4.74 13.33
C PHE A 98 -9.24 3.48 14.13
N ASP A 99 -10.47 3.00 14.14
CA ASP A 99 -10.81 1.73 14.79
C ASP A 99 -10.05 0.58 14.12
N ASN A 100 -10.03 0.54 12.80
CA ASN A 100 -9.28 -0.45 12.02
C ASN A 100 -7.76 -0.35 12.28
N VAL A 101 -7.21 0.86 12.28
CA VAL A 101 -5.80 1.09 12.58
C VAL A 101 -5.45 0.63 14.00
N PHE A 102 -6.28 1.01 14.98
CA PHE A 102 -6.05 0.65 16.38
C PHE A 102 -6.15 -0.85 16.61
N SER A 103 -7.21 -1.48 16.12
CA SER A 103 -7.43 -2.92 16.21
C SER A 103 -6.24 -3.71 15.61
N THR A 104 -5.81 -3.31 14.42
CA THR A 104 -4.68 -3.98 13.74
C THR A 104 -3.36 -3.78 14.46
N LEU A 105 -3.00 -2.53 14.79
CA LEU A 105 -1.66 -2.22 15.30
C LEU A 105 -1.45 -2.56 16.78
N PHE A 106 -2.51 -2.53 17.58
CA PHE A 106 -2.40 -2.67 19.04
C PHE A 106 -3.11 -3.88 19.60
N LEU A 107 -4.17 -4.37 18.95
CA LEU A 107 -4.93 -5.53 19.42
C LEU A 107 -4.60 -6.80 18.61
N GLY A 108 -3.95 -6.67 17.44
CA GLY A 108 -3.65 -7.79 16.56
C GLY A 108 -4.89 -8.40 15.89
N GLU A 109 -5.95 -7.61 15.76
CA GLU A 109 -7.20 -8.00 15.11
C GLU A 109 -7.13 -7.66 13.63
N GLU A 110 -6.90 -8.63 12.80
CA GLU A 110 -6.73 -8.45 11.34
C GLU A 110 -7.96 -8.90 10.55
N GLU A 111 -8.76 -9.81 11.11
CA GLU A 111 -9.96 -10.33 10.46
C GLU A 111 -11.05 -9.25 10.37
N GLY A 112 -11.62 -9.09 9.18
CA GLY A 112 -12.69 -8.13 8.93
C GLY A 112 -12.23 -6.68 8.74
N GLN A 113 -10.93 -6.43 8.82
CA GLN A 113 -10.34 -5.13 8.54
C GLN A 113 -9.91 -5.03 7.07
N ASN A 114 -9.88 -3.81 6.52
CA ASN A 114 -9.30 -3.54 5.19
C ASN A 114 -7.76 -3.51 5.28
N VAL A 115 -7.18 -4.63 5.67
CA VAL A 115 -5.74 -4.78 5.94
C VAL A 115 -5.18 -5.91 5.11
N GLN A 116 -3.99 -5.70 4.57
CA GLN A 116 -3.19 -6.72 3.90
C GLN A 116 -1.85 -6.84 4.59
N LEU A 117 -1.54 -8.02 5.11
CA LEU A 117 -0.20 -8.35 5.59
C LEU A 117 0.75 -8.54 4.40
N LEU A 118 1.98 -8.02 4.53
CA LEU A 118 3.01 -8.05 3.49
C LEU A 118 4.08 -9.13 3.74
#